data_dc205ac75f55717589e66e549cb608a9
#
_entry.id   dc205ac75f55717589e66e549cb608a9
#
_cell.length_a   1.000
_cell.length_b   1.000
_cell.length_c   1.000
_cell.angle_alpha   90.00
_cell.angle_beta   90.00
_cell.angle_gamma   90.00
#
_symmetry.space_group_name_H-M   'P 1'
#
loop_
_entity.id
_entity.type
_entity.pdbx_description
1 polymer ?
#
loop_
_entity_poly.entity_id
_entity_poly.type
_entity_poly.pdbx_seq_one_letter_code
_entity_poly.pdbx_strand_id
1 'polypeptide(L)'
;KSPQQLIGELDFILSQKAYPASIYFVDDNFIGNRKAAREMLPHLVAWQKRNGYPVSFACEATLNIAKQTEILEMMREARFDAIFVGIETPELEALKAMHKEHNASLPMMEAIQTLNSYGLEVASGIILGLDTDTAESEAHVKEFVERSQIPMLTINLLQALPKTALWDRLARAGRLVEDGARESNVRFLRPYEDVVAMWKRCVGYSYDPERLYTRFIHQIEATYANRLHTPAGARLTKSNLKRGATLLFNLLLRVGMYADYRRPFWRMAWQAIKRGQIEALFGVGFISYHLIEFSREALRGDQNASFYSARARATTREMRQLRSVP
;
A
#
# COMPACT_ATOMS: atom_id res chain seq x y z
N LYS A 1 -0.30 16.39 16.74
CA LYS A 1 -0.97 17.64 16.32
C LYS A 1 -2.35 17.72 16.96
N SER A 2 -2.84 18.94 17.28
CA SER A 2 -4.24 19.13 17.69
C SER A 2 -5.19 19.04 16.49
N PRO A 3 -6.50 18.79 16.72
CA PRO A 3 -7.48 18.83 15.63
C PRO A 3 -7.46 20.14 14.85
N GLN A 4 -7.33 21.29 15.54
CA GLN A 4 -7.30 22.61 14.91
C GLN A 4 -6.09 22.81 13.99
N GLN A 5 -4.91 22.34 14.43
CA GLN A 5 -3.70 22.38 13.59
C GLN A 5 -3.86 21.53 12.32
N LEU A 6 -4.42 20.33 12.46
CA LEU A 6 -4.65 19.46 11.32
C LEU A 6 -5.66 20.06 10.33
N ILE A 7 -6.78 20.56 10.83
CA ILE A 7 -7.79 21.22 9.98
C ILE A 7 -7.19 22.44 9.26
N GLY A 8 -6.36 23.25 9.94
CA GLY A 8 -5.66 24.37 9.31
C GLY A 8 -4.72 23.93 8.16
N GLU A 9 -4.01 22.80 8.32
CA GLU A 9 -3.18 22.24 7.25
C GLU A 9 -4.03 21.74 6.07
N LEU A 10 -5.17 21.09 6.34
CA LEU A 10 -6.08 20.66 5.31
C LEU A 10 -6.71 21.83 4.55
N ASP A 11 -7.11 22.90 5.25
CA ASP A 11 -7.61 24.13 4.65
C ASP A 11 -6.53 24.79 3.77
N PHE A 12 -5.27 24.81 4.23
CA PHE A 12 -4.14 25.30 3.43
C PHE A 12 -3.93 24.47 2.15
N ILE A 13 -3.95 23.14 2.24
CA ILE A 13 -3.83 22.26 1.07
C ILE A 13 -4.97 22.54 0.09
N LEU A 14 -6.19 22.67 0.56
CA LEU A 14 -7.37 22.90 -0.29
C LEU A 14 -7.36 24.28 -0.95
N SER A 15 -6.70 25.27 -0.34
CA SER A 15 -6.55 26.62 -0.89
C SER A 15 -5.60 26.69 -2.11
N GLN A 16 -4.81 25.66 -2.36
CA GLN A 16 -3.88 25.63 -3.49
C GLN A 16 -4.65 25.48 -4.81
N LYS A 17 -4.10 26.06 -5.90
CA LYS A 17 -4.71 25.96 -7.25
C LYS A 17 -4.92 24.53 -7.73
N ALA A 18 -4.05 23.61 -7.30
CA ALA A 18 -4.14 22.18 -7.54
C ALA A 18 -3.87 21.45 -6.23
N TYR A 19 -4.87 20.75 -5.73
CA TYR A 19 -4.74 19.89 -4.54
C TYR A 19 -4.87 18.40 -4.92
N PRO A 20 -4.30 17.50 -4.13
CA PRO A 20 -4.34 16.07 -4.41
C PRO A 20 -5.76 15.51 -4.26
N ALA A 21 -6.06 14.43 -4.98
CA ALA A 21 -7.32 13.70 -4.81
C ALA A 21 -7.36 12.88 -3.50
N SER A 22 -6.21 12.53 -2.96
CA SER A 22 -6.06 11.77 -1.72
C SER A 22 -4.96 12.35 -0.85
N ILE A 23 -5.14 12.29 0.47
CA ILE A 23 -4.17 12.71 1.49
C ILE A 23 -3.84 11.50 2.36
N TYR A 24 -2.54 11.23 2.50
CA TYR A 24 -2.03 10.14 3.32
C TYR A 24 -1.51 10.66 4.66
N PHE A 25 -2.02 10.11 5.76
CA PHE A 25 -1.52 10.38 7.11
C PHE A 25 -0.30 9.49 7.37
N VAL A 26 0.88 10.11 7.42
CA VAL A 26 2.18 9.44 7.63
C VAL A 26 2.49 9.22 9.10
N ASP A 27 1.56 8.70 9.86
CA ASP A 27 1.76 8.25 11.24
C ASP A 27 1.86 6.72 11.21
N ASP A 28 2.90 6.14 11.78
CA ASP A 28 3.16 4.68 11.76
C ASP A 28 1.99 3.84 12.32
N ASN A 29 1.12 4.47 13.10
CA ASN A 29 -0.09 3.84 13.60
C ASN A 29 -1.15 4.88 13.99
N PHE A 30 -2.06 5.18 13.08
CA PHE A 30 -3.15 6.14 13.25
C PHE A 30 -3.99 5.89 14.52
N ILE A 31 -4.10 4.64 14.96
CA ILE A 31 -4.79 4.25 16.19
C ILE A 31 -3.86 3.99 17.38
N GLY A 32 -2.58 4.34 17.27
CA GLY A 32 -1.62 4.18 18.37
C GLY A 32 -2.10 4.85 19.65
N ASN A 33 -2.78 6.00 19.52
CA ASN A 33 -3.56 6.60 20.57
C ASN A 33 -5.05 6.64 20.19
N ARG A 34 -5.81 5.63 20.59
CA ARG A 34 -7.24 5.50 20.27
C ARG A 34 -8.09 6.67 20.76
N LYS A 35 -7.74 7.27 21.89
CA LYS A 35 -8.44 8.45 22.42
C LYS A 35 -8.26 9.64 21.48
N ALA A 36 -7.03 9.91 21.07
CA ALA A 36 -6.72 10.98 20.12
C ALA A 36 -7.38 10.74 18.76
N ALA A 37 -7.42 9.48 18.27
CA ALA A 37 -8.11 9.14 17.02
C ALA A 37 -9.63 9.43 17.12
N ARG A 38 -10.29 9.04 18.21
CA ARG A 38 -11.71 9.35 18.45
C ARG A 38 -11.99 10.85 18.58
N GLU A 39 -11.05 11.62 19.12
CA GLU A 39 -11.16 13.07 19.19
C GLU A 39 -10.97 13.73 17.81
N MET A 40 -10.05 13.24 17.00
CA MET A 40 -9.68 13.79 15.70
C MET A 40 -10.74 13.52 14.62
N LEU A 41 -11.25 12.29 14.53
CA LEU A 41 -12.11 11.83 13.44
C LEU A 41 -13.39 12.67 13.26
N PRO A 42 -14.13 13.09 14.31
CA PRO A 42 -15.28 13.97 14.15
C PRO A 42 -14.94 15.31 13.47
N HIS A 43 -13.76 15.86 13.71
CA HIS A 43 -13.28 17.09 13.05
C HIS A 43 -13.01 16.85 11.56
N LEU A 44 -12.44 15.69 11.19
CA LEU A 44 -12.25 15.30 9.77
C LEU A 44 -13.59 15.11 9.08
N VAL A 45 -14.55 14.45 9.71
CA VAL A 45 -15.92 14.29 9.20
C VAL A 45 -16.58 15.64 8.95
N ALA A 46 -16.51 16.55 9.93
CA ALA A 46 -17.07 17.90 9.82
C ALA A 46 -16.37 18.72 8.72
N TRP A 47 -15.05 18.58 8.58
CA TRP A 47 -14.27 19.24 7.54
C TRP A 47 -14.66 18.74 6.15
N GLN A 48 -14.79 17.44 5.96
CA GLN A 48 -15.24 16.83 4.72
C GLN A 48 -16.64 17.33 4.33
N LYS A 49 -17.59 17.32 5.26
CA LYS A 49 -18.96 17.80 5.04
C LYS A 49 -18.99 19.29 4.62
N ARG A 50 -18.24 20.13 5.33
CA ARG A 50 -18.17 21.58 5.07
C ARG A 50 -17.61 21.89 3.67
N ASN A 51 -16.62 21.10 3.21
CA ASN A 51 -15.93 21.34 1.95
C ASN A 51 -16.46 20.50 0.77
N GLY A 52 -17.57 19.76 0.94
CA GLY A 52 -18.17 18.95 -0.13
C GLY A 52 -17.35 17.72 -0.52
N TYR A 53 -16.59 17.15 0.42
CA TYR A 53 -15.77 15.94 0.24
C TYR A 53 -14.69 16.06 -0.86
N PRO A 54 -13.76 17.02 -0.73
CA PRO A 54 -12.81 17.35 -1.78
C PRO A 54 -11.74 16.26 -2.01
N VAL A 55 -11.40 15.47 -0.98
CA VAL A 55 -10.33 14.47 -0.99
C VAL A 55 -10.78 13.16 -0.33
N SER A 56 -10.07 12.08 -0.60
CA SER A 56 -10.09 10.89 0.24
C SER A 56 -8.89 10.89 1.20
N PHE A 57 -8.97 10.07 2.24
CA PHE A 57 -7.89 9.87 3.20
C PHE A 57 -7.37 8.43 3.18
N ALA A 58 -6.09 8.28 3.49
CA ALA A 58 -5.47 6.99 3.76
C ALA A 58 -4.51 7.12 4.94
N CYS A 59 -4.23 6.03 5.63
CA CYS A 59 -3.32 6.02 6.78
C CYS A 59 -2.65 4.65 6.95
N GLU A 60 -1.71 4.58 7.90
CA GLU A 60 -1.17 3.32 8.41
C GLU A 60 -1.82 2.98 9.76
N ALA A 61 -2.06 1.70 10.00
CA ALA A 61 -2.50 1.21 11.30
C ALA A 61 -2.13 -0.26 11.49
N THR A 62 -2.19 -0.70 12.74
CA THR A 62 -2.08 -2.12 13.07
C THR A 62 -3.41 -2.84 12.82
N LEU A 63 -3.35 -4.15 12.54
CA LEU A 63 -4.52 -4.97 12.18
C LEU A 63 -5.62 -4.98 13.25
N ASN A 64 -5.28 -4.68 14.51
CA ASN A 64 -6.22 -4.59 15.62
C ASN A 64 -7.24 -3.43 15.50
N ILE A 65 -7.09 -2.53 14.51
CA ILE A 65 -8.11 -1.53 14.16
C ILE A 65 -9.43 -2.19 13.78
N ALA A 66 -9.41 -3.40 13.23
CA ALA A 66 -10.60 -4.17 12.90
C ALA A 66 -11.54 -4.42 14.11
N LYS A 67 -11.02 -4.34 15.33
CA LYS A 67 -11.81 -4.42 16.57
C LYS A 67 -12.45 -3.09 17.00
N GLN A 68 -12.19 -2.00 16.29
CA GLN A 68 -12.60 -0.64 16.67
C GLN A 68 -13.71 -0.15 15.73
N THR A 69 -14.88 -0.78 15.80
CA THR A 69 -16.02 -0.53 14.88
C THR A 69 -16.45 0.95 14.88
N GLU A 70 -16.44 1.63 16.02
CA GLU A 70 -16.74 3.06 16.14
C GLU A 70 -15.73 3.93 15.35
N ILE A 71 -14.44 3.60 15.45
CA ILE A 71 -13.39 4.30 14.69
C ILE A 71 -13.55 4.04 13.19
N LEU A 72 -13.80 2.80 12.79
CA LEU A 72 -14.00 2.42 11.39
C LEU A 72 -15.20 3.14 10.77
N GLU A 73 -16.30 3.29 11.51
CA GLU A 73 -17.47 4.04 11.03
C GLU A 73 -17.13 5.53 10.82
N MET A 74 -16.45 6.16 11.79
CA MET A 74 -16.00 7.55 11.63
C MET A 74 -14.98 7.70 10.48
N MET A 75 -14.08 6.75 10.28
CA MET A 75 -13.15 6.75 9.15
C MET A 75 -13.91 6.67 7.81
N ARG A 76 -14.92 5.80 7.72
CA ARG A 76 -15.80 5.70 6.55
C ARG A 76 -16.53 7.00 6.29
N GLU A 77 -17.09 7.65 7.32
CA GLU A 77 -17.73 8.97 7.18
C GLU A 77 -16.74 10.06 6.74
N ALA A 78 -15.52 10.03 7.25
CA ALA A 78 -14.44 10.96 6.87
C ALA A 78 -13.85 10.66 5.48
N ARG A 79 -14.30 9.63 4.76
CA ARG A 79 -13.81 9.21 3.44
C ARG A 79 -12.38 8.67 3.46
N PHE A 80 -12.02 7.89 4.46
CA PHE A 80 -10.88 7.00 4.31
C PHE A 80 -11.24 5.91 3.30
N ASP A 81 -10.38 5.68 2.32
CA ASP A 81 -10.58 4.70 1.24
C ASP A 81 -9.49 3.62 1.19
N ALA A 82 -8.37 3.85 1.85
CA ALA A 82 -7.28 2.88 1.94
C ALA A 82 -6.62 2.91 3.32
N ILE A 83 -6.06 1.76 3.70
CA ILE A 83 -5.29 1.59 4.92
C ILE A 83 -4.10 0.66 4.68
N PHE A 84 -2.90 1.11 5.06
CA PHE A 84 -1.73 0.23 5.08
C PHE A 84 -1.64 -0.48 6.43
N VAL A 85 -1.49 -1.80 6.39
CA VAL A 85 -1.36 -2.64 7.59
C VAL A 85 -0.08 -3.46 7.50
N GLY A 86 0.82 -3.28 8.45
CA GLY A 86 2.05 -4.08 8.55
C GLY A 86 1.72 -5.52 8.97
N ILE A 87 1.61 -6.43 8.00
CA ILE A 87 1.42 -7.87 8.25
C ILE A 87 2.76 -8.56 8.44
N GLU A 88 3.75 -8.20 7.64
CA GLU A 88 5.14 -8.66 7.64
C GLU A 88 5.31 -10.11 7.20
N THR A 89 4.53 -11.03 7.72
CA THR A 89 4.54 -12.45 7.34
C THR A 89 3.19 -13.10 7.65
N PRO A 90 2.75 -14.07 6.84
CA PRO A 90 1.58 -14.87 7.15
C PRO A 90 1.85 -15.94 8.23
N GLU A 91 3.11 -16.17 8.62
CA GLU A 91 3.52 -17.22 9.51
C GLU A 91 3.46 -16.78 10.98
N LEU A 92 2.64 -17.48 11.78
CA LEU A 92 2.41 -17.14 13.19
C LEU A 92 3.68 -17.20 14.04
N GLU A 93 4.53 -18.19 13.82
CA GLU A 93 5.79 -18.33 14.57
C GLU A 93 6.78 -17.19 14.26
N ALA A 94 6.82 -16.74 13.01
CA ALA A 94 7.61 -15.59 12.62
C ALA A 94 7.08 -14.29 13.27
N LEU A 95 5.76 -14.10 13.36
CA LEU A 95 5.14 -12.95 14.06
C LEU A 95 5.49 -12.95 15.55
N LYS A 96 5.50 -14.11 16.21
CA LYS A 96 5.92 -14.25 17.61
C LYS A 96 7.39 -13.88 17.79
N ALA A 97 8.27 -14.37 16.92
CA ALA A 97 9.69 -14.03 16.94
C ALA A 97 9.99 -12.55 16.75
N MET A 98 9.08 -11.81 16.08
CA MET A 98 9.16 -10.36 15.89
C MET A 98 8.43 -9.55 16.97
N HIS A 99 7.94 -10.18 18.04
CA HIS A 99 7.12 -9.54 19.10
C HIS A 99 5.87 -8.84 18.56
N LYS A 100 5.29 -9.33 17.45
CA LYS A 100 4.05 -8.84 16.85
C LYS A 100 2.82 -9.72 17.19
N GLU A 101 2.78 -10.26 18.41
CA GLU A 101 1.69 -11.14 18.88
C GLU A 101 0.32 -10.46 18.87
N HIS A 102 0.27 -9.14 18.91
CA HIS A 102 -0.99 -8.40 18.78
C HIS A 102 -1.67 -8.58 17.41
N ASN A 103 -0.92 -8.95 16.36
CA ASN A 103 -1.47 -9.34 15.06
C ASN A 103 -2.07 -10.76 15.08
N ALA A 104 -1.70 -11.58 16.08
CA ALA A 104 -2.25 -12.93 16.26
C ALA A 104 -3.56 -12.96 17.06
N SER A 105 -3.97 -11.85 17.66
CA SER A 105 -5.14 -11.77 18.56
C SER A 105 -6.51 -11.76 17.86
N LEU A 106 -6.54 -11.60 16.54
CA LEU A 106 -7.70 -11.71 15.66
C LEU A 106 -7.27 -12.51 14.43
N PRO A 107 -8.08 -13.47 13.93
CA PRO A 107 -7.79 -14.14 12.68
C PRO A 107 -7.56 -13.10 11.57
N MET A 108 -6.38 -13.13 10.98
CA MET A 108 -5.92 -12.11 10.04
C MET A 108 -6.90 -11.90 8.88
N MET A 109 -7.45 -13.01 8.35
CA MET A 109 -8.43 -12.94 7.26
C MET A 109 -9.72 -12.24 7.66
N GLU A 110 -10.23 -12.49 8.87
CA GLU A 110 -11.42 -11.81 9.40
C GLU A 110 -11.19 -10.32 9.60
N ALA A 111 -9.99 -9.94 10.07
CA ALA A 111 -9.62 -8.54 10.20
C ALA A 111 -9.60 -7.83 8.84
N ILE A 112 -8.99 -8.43 7.81
CA ILE A 112 -8.97 -7.90 6.45
C ILE A 112 -10.40 -7.75 5.90
N GLN A 113 -11.24 -8.77 6.05
CA GLN A 113 -12.64 -8.75 5.62
C GLN A 113 -13.44 -7.65 6.33
N THR A 114 -13.20 -7.47 7.64
CA THR A 114 -13.82 -6.39 8.42
C THR A 114 -13.43 -5.03 7.86
N LEU A 115 -12.15 -4.77 7.59
CA LEU A 115 -11.70 -3.51 7.00
C LEU A 115 -12.35 -3.26 5.64
N ASN A 116 -12.38 -4.29 4.78
CA ASN A 116 -13.02 -4.22 3.48
C ASN A 116 -14.54 -3.91 3.59
N SER A 117 -15.23 -4.45 4.60
CA SER A 117 -16.66 -4.18 4.81
C SER A 117 -16.96 -2.72 5.19
N TYR A 118 -15.97 -1.98 5.69
CA TYR A 118 -16.05 -0.52 5.91
C TYR A 118 -15.59 0.31 4.71
N GLY A 119 -15.29 -0.33 3.56
CA GLY A 119 -14.86 0.35 2.34
C GLY A 119 -13.37 0.70 2.30
N LEU A 120 -12.59 0.22 3.28
CA LEU A 120 -11.15 0.43 3.37
C LEU A 120 -10.42 -0.64 2.55
N GLU A 121 -9.75 -0.23 1.48
CA GLU A 121 -8.85 -1.10 0.75
C GLU A 121 -7.57 -1.32 1.56
N VAL A 122 -7.29 -2.57 1.87
CA VAL A 122 -6.08 -2.94 2.62
C VAL A 122 -4.90 -3.01 1.67
N ALA A 123 -3.85 -2.24 1.98
CA ALA A 123 -2.50 -2.44 1.46
C ALA A 123 -1.62 -3.03 2.56
N SER A 124 -0.62 -3.83 2.22
CA SER A 124 0.25 -4.45 3.21
C SER A 124 1.65 -4.72 2.71
N GLY A 125 2.56 -5.01 3.65
CA GLY A 125 3.92 -5.45 3.39
C GLY A 125 4.18 -6.87 3.89
N ILE A 126 4.92 -7.64 3.08
CA ILE A 126 5.50 -8.94 3.44
C ILE A 126 7.01 -8.82 3.36
N ILE A 127 7.69 -9.39 4.33
CA ILE A 127 9.16 -9.43 4.42
C ILE A 127 9.62 -10.87 4.27
N LEU A 128 10.56 -11.09 3.36
CA LEU A 128 11.27 -12.35 3.14
C LEU A 128 12.74 -12.22 3.53
N GLY A 129 13.38 -13.34 3.88
CA GLY A 129 14.74 -13.36 4.40
C GLY A 129 14.77 -13.23 5.93
N LEU A 130 13.66 -13.54 6.58
CA LEU A 130 13.60 -13.65 8.04
C LEU A 130 14.38 -14.87 8.53
N ASP A 131 14.89 -14.82 9.78
CA ASP A 131 15.60 -15.94 10.39
C ASP A 131 14.71 -17.19 10.57
N THR A 132 13.40 -17.00 10.52
CA THR A 132 12.37 -18.04 10.62
C THR A 132 11.92 -18.60 9.28
N ASP A 133 12.37 -18.05 8.14
CA ASP A 133 11.94 -18.51 6.83
C ASP A 133 12.43 -19.95 6.54
N THR A 134 11.53 -20.75 6.03
CA THR A 134 11.73 -22.15 5.66
C THR A 134 11.60 -22.36 4.14
N ALA A 135 11.65 -23.59 3.71
CA ALA A 135 11.38 -23.96 2.31
C ALA A 135 9.88 -23.74 1.94
N GLU A 136 9.00 -23.82 2.94
CA GLU A 136 7.55 -23.66 2.80
C GLU A 136 7.08 -22.20 2.78
N SER A 137 7.92 -21.24 3.23
CA SER A 137 7.55 -19.83 3.34
C SER A 137 7.06 -19.24 2.00
N GLU A 138 7.62 -19.69 0.88
CA GLU A 138 7.12 -19.31 -0.45
C GLU A 138 5.67 -19.74 -0.68
N ALA A 139 5.34 -20.98 -0.31
CA ALA A 139 3.98 -21.51 -0.45
C ALA A 139 3.00 -20.76 0.46
N HIS A 140 3.38 -20.47 1.70
CA HIS A 140 2.58 -19.70 2.65
C HIS A 140 2.31 -18.27 2.16
N VAL A 141 3.32 -17.59 1.58
CA VAL A 141 3.11 -16.26 0.99
C VAL A 141 2.16 -16.32 -0.21
N LYS A 142 2.30 -17.31 -1.11
CA LYS A 142 1.40 -17.47 -2.24
C LYS A 142 -0.04 -17.79 -1.80
N GLU A 143 -0.21 -18.66 -0.82
CA GLU A 143 -1.53 -18.94 -0.23
C GLU A 143 -2.13 -17.67 0.40
N PHE A 144 -1.31 -16.89 1.11
CA PHE A 144 -1.74 -15.63 1.68
C PHE A 144 -2.21 -14.65 0.60
N VAL A 145 -1.48 -14.50 -0.50
CA VAL A 145 -1.86 -13.65 -1.65
C VAL A 145 -3.25 -14.02 -2.17
N GLU A 146 -3.52 -15.32 -2.33
CA GLU A 146 -4.83 -15.79 -2.83
C GLU A 146 -5.96 -15.60 -1.81
N ARG A 147 -5.71 -15.87 -0.54
CA ARG A 147 -6.75 -15.81 0.49
C ARG A 147 -7.08 -14.40 0.96
N SER A 148 -6.08 -13.54 1.07
CA SER A 148 -6.27 -12.18 1.56
C SER A 148 -6.97 -11.27 0.56
N GLN A 149 -6.85 -11.57 -0.74
CA GLN A 149 -7.35 -10.75 -1.83
C GLN A 149 -6.83 -9.30 -1.79
N ILE A 150 -5.67 -9.08 -1.13
CA ILE A 150 -5.00 -7.76 -1.08
C ILE A 150 -4.31 -7.51 -2.43
N PRO A 151 -4.68 -6.47 -3.20
CA PRO A 151 -4.03 -6.19 -4.48
C PRO A 151 -2.68 -5.50 -4.31
N MET A 152 -2.57 -4.56 -3.36
CA MET A 152 -1.35 -3.82 -3.07
C MET A 152 -0.57 -4.49 -1.93
N LEU A 153 0.25 -5.49 -2.28
CA LEU A 153 1.02 -6.27 -1.33
C LEU A 153 2.52 -6.10 -1.64
N THR A 154 3.19 -5.17 -0.97
CA THR A 154 4.64 -5.00 -1.15
C THR A 154 5.38 -6.21 -0.58
N ILE A 155 6.17 -6.90 -1.41
CA ILE A 155 6.98 -8.04 -0.99
C ILE A 155 8.44 -7.62 -1.05
N ASN A 156 9.07 -7.49 0.11
CA ASN A 156 10.43 -6.96 0.25
C ASN A 156 11.36 -7.99 0.88
N LEU A 157 12.65 -7.86 0.59
CA LEU A 157 13.69 -8.55 1.36
C LEU A 157 13.97 -7.80 2.66
N LEU A 158 14.28 -8.54 3.73
CA LEU A 158 14.63 -7.97 5.01
C LEU A 158 15.77 -6.97 4.86
N GLN A 159 15.56 -5.77 5.39
CA GLN A 159 16.56 -4.72 5.47
C GLN A 159 16.78 -4.30 6.92
N ALA A 160 18.03 -4.23 7.34
CA ALA A 160 18.36 -3.63 8.63
C ALA A 160 18.53 -2.12 8.45
N LEU A 161 17.71 -1.34 9.13
CA LEU A 161 17.80 0.11 9.12
C LEU A 161 18.72 0.58 10.26
N PRO A 162 19.64 1.51 10.03
CA PRO A 162 20.50 2.05 11.09
C PRO A 162 19.68 2.60 12.26
N LYS A 163 20.21 2.42 13.48
CA LYS A 163 19.59 2.86 14.75
C LYS A 163 18.33 2.07 15.14
N THR A 164 18.14 0.87 14.60
CA THR A 164 17.09 -0.06 15.04
C THR A 164 17.66 -1.22 15.84
N ALA A 165 16.84 -1.83 16.70
CA ALA A 165 17.23 -3.01 17.46
C ALA A 165 17.68 -4.17 16.54
N LEU A 166 17.06 -4.30 15.37
CA LEU A 166 17.45 -5.28 14.34
C LEU A 166 18.86 -4.99 13.84
N TRP A 167 19.18 -3.74 13.52
CA TRP A 167 20.51 -3.32 13.10
C TRP A 167 21.57 -3.71 14.15
N ASP A 168 21.34 -3.35 15.42
CA ASP A 168 22.28 -3.63 16.51
C ASP A 168 22.46 -5.12 16.74
N ARG A 169 21.40 -5.91 16.64
CA ARG A 169 21.45 -7.37 16.71
C ARG A 169 22.29 -7.97 15.59
N LEU A 170 22.06 -7.56 14.35
CA LEU A 170 22.76 -8.08 13.18
C LEU A 170 24.21 -7.59 13.12
N ALA A 171 24.50 -6.37 13.57
CA ALA A 171 25.86 -5.84 13.69
C ALA A 171 26.68 -6.68 14.65
N ARG A 172 26.15 -6.96 15.87
CA ARG A 172 26.80 -7.83 16.87
C ARG A 172 27.02 -9.26 16.36
N ALA A 173 26.14 -9.77 15.51
CA ALA A 173 26.24 -11.09 14.90
C ALA A 173 27.13 -11.12 13.65
N GLY A 174 27.73 -9.99 13.22
CA GLY A 174 28.54 -9.92 12.00
C GLY A 174 27.74 -10.19 10.71
N ARG A 175 26.44 -9.89 10.73
CA ARG A 175 25.51 -10.21 9.65
C ARG A 175 25.07 -8.99 8.82
N LEU A 176 25.69 -7.84 9.02
CA LEU A 176 25.50 -6.68 8.13
C LEU A 176 26.49 -6.77 6.96
N VAL A 177 26.01 -6.43 5.78
CA VAL A 177 26.77 -6.43 4.53
C VAL A 177 26.72 -5.04 3.91
N GLU A 178 27.90 -4.46 3.64
CA GLU A 178 28.04 -3.16 2.96
C GLU A 178 28.31 -3.36 1.47
N ASP A 179 27.43 -4.08 0.79
CA ASP A 179 27.53 -4.30 -0.65
C ASP A 179 26.33 -3.63 -1.35
N GLY A 180 26.61 -2.53 -2.02
CA GLY A 180 25.57 -1.75 -2.72
C GLY A 180 24.96 -2.44 -3.94
N ALA A 181 25.53 -3.57 -4.39
CA ALA A 181 24.98 -4.35 -5.50
C ALA A 181 23.93 -5.38 -5.05
N ARG A 182 23.77 -5.59 -3.73
CA ARG A 182 22.82 -6.55 -3.17
C ARG A 182 21.45 -5.90 -2.93
N GLU A 183 20.40 -6.69 -3.07
CA GLU A 183 19.01 -6.31 -2.76
C GLU A 183 18.75 -6.18 -1.26
N SER A 184 19.65 -6.72 -0.41
CA SER A 184 19.55 -6.64 1.04
C SER A 184 20.94 -6.42 1.66
N ASN A 185 20.99 -5.62 2.74
CA ASN A 185 22.17 -5.42 3.56
C ASN A 185 22.32 -6.46 4.68
N VAL A 186 21.55 -7.54 4.62
CA VAL A 186 21.54 -8.61 5.62
C VAL A 186 22.19 -9.88 5.05
N ARG A 187 23.07 -10.50 5.83
CA ARG A 187 23.50 -11.87 5.59
C ARG A 187 22.44 -12.80 6.17
N PHE A 188 21.61 -13.37 5.28
CA PHE A 188 20.56 -14.32 5.66
C PHE A 188 21.15 -15.61 6.28
N LEU A 189 20.34 -16.36 7.01
CA LEU A 189 20.73 -17.71 7.49
C LEU A 189 20.67 -18.73 6.35
N ARG A 190 19.77 -18.54 5.40
CA ARG A 190 19.70 -19.32 4.15
C ARG A 190 20.64 -18.73 3.08
N PRO A 191 21.06 -19.52 2.06
CA PRO A 191 21.83 -19.00 0.94
C PRO A 191 21.15 -17.78 0.31
N TYR A 192 21.93 -16.75 0.04
CA TYR A 192 21.42 -15.48 -0.47
C TYR A 192 20.65 -15.63 -1.77
N GLU A 193 21.19 -16.41 -2.69
CA GLU A 193 20.61 -16.67 -4.02
C GLU A 193 19.25 -17.36 -3.90
N ASP A 194 19.09 -18.28 -2.95
CA ASP A 194 17.82 -18.98 -2.69
C ASP A 194 16.75 -18.01 -2.19
N VAL A 195 17.13 -17.10 -1.27
CA VAL A 195 16.22 -16.10 -0.70
C VAL A 195 15.80 -15.08 -1.78
N VAL A 196 16.75 -14.62 -2.60
CA VAL A 196 16.45 -13.71 -3.72
C VAL A 196 15.58 -14.40 -4.77
N ALA A 197 15.87 -15.65 -5.11
CA ALA A 197 15.06 -16.43 -6.03
C ALA A 197 13.63 -16.65 -5.51
N MET A 198 13.48 -16.96 -4.22
CA MET A 198 12.17 -17.06 -3.54
C MET A 198 11.41 -15.72 -3.62
N TRP A 199 12.07 -14.62 -3.28
CA TRP A 199 11.50 -13.28 -3.38
C TRP A 199 11.00 -12.98 -4.80
N LYS A 200 11.82 -13.22 -5.83
CA LYS A 200 11.43 -13.04 -7.23
C LYS A 200 10.20 -13.86 -7.60
N ARG A 201 10.14 -15.13 -7.17
CA ARG A 201 8.97 -15.98 -7.44
C ARG A 201 7.71 -15.49 -6.73
N CYS A 202 7.83 -14.98 -5.50
CA CYS A 202 6.70 -14.39 -4.76
C CYS A 202 6.21 -13.09 -5.42
N VAL A 203 7.12 -12.19 -5.83
CA VAL A 203 6.80 -10.95 -6.54
C VAL A 203 6.13 -11.25 -7.89
N GLY A 204 6.73 -12.15 -8.69
CA GLY A 204 6.17 -12.55 -9.97
C GLY A 204 4.80 -13.19 -9.86
N TYR A 205 4.56 -13.99 -8.82
CA TYR A 205 3.26 -14.59 -8.54
C TYR A 205 2.23 -13.56 -8.09
N SER A 206 2.61 -12.67 -7.18
CA SER A 206 1.70 -11.66 -6.62
C SER A 206 1.25 -10.66 -7.69
N TYR A 207 2.13 -10.28 -8.60
CA TYR A 207 1.85 -9.28 -9.62
C TYR A 207 1.67 -9.87 -11.03
N ASP A 208 1.44 -11.19 -11.13
CA ASP A 208 0.92 -11.77 -12.35
C ASP A 208 -0.39 -11.05 -12.74
N PRO A 209 -0.52 -10.57 -13.99
CA PRO A 209 -1.66 -9.72 -14.37
C PRO A 209 -3.02 -10.36 -14.14
N GLU A 210 -3.19 -11.66 -14.42
CA GLU A 210 -4.48 -12.33 -14.21
C GLU A 210 -4.85 -12.35 -12.73
N ARG A 211 -3.88 -12.68 -11.85
CA ARG A 211 -4.07 -12.73 -10.41
C ARG A 211 -4.31 -11.34 -9.82
N LEU A 212 -3.53 -10.36 -10.25
CA LEU A 212 -3.65 -8.98 -9.76
C LEU A 212 -5.01 -8.39 -10.10
N TYR A 213 -5.46 -8.50 -11.36
CA TYR A 213 -6.77 -7.99 -11.76
C TYR A 213 -7.92 -8.78 -11.12
N THR A 214 -7.76 -10.07 -10.84
CA THR A 214 -8.75 -10.85 -10.10
C THR A 214 -8.92 -10.29 -8.68
N ARG A 215 -7.84 -9.96 -7.98
CA ARG A 215 -7.90 -9.31 -6.65
C ARG A 215 -8.55 -7.93 -6.73
N PHE A 216 -8.26 -7.12 -7.74
CA PHE A 216 -8.93 -5.83 -7.92
C PHE A 216 -10.43 -5.99 -8.22
N ILE A 217 -10.84 -6.99 -8.99
CA ILE A 217 -12.26 -7.30 -9.20
C ILE A 217 -12.92 -7.62 -7.84
N HIS A 218 -12.27 -8.42 -7.00
CA HIS A 218 -12.76 -8.69 -5.65
C HIS A 218 -12.91 -7.39 -4.83
N GLN A 219 -11.94 -6.47 -4.88
CA GLN A 219 -12.04 -5.17 -4.19
C GLN A 219 -13.21 -4.33 -4.72
N ILE A 220 -13.43 -4.30 -6.03
CA ILE A 220 -14.57 -3.61 -6.65
C ILE A 220 -15.90 -4.18 -6.11
N GLU A 221 -15.97 -5.49 -5.88
CA GLU A 221 -17.17 -6.17 -5.42
C GLU A 221 -17.39 -6.09 -3.90
N ALA A 222 -16.36 -6.32 -3.13
CA ALA A 222 -16.45 -6.51 -1.69
C ALA A 222 -16.09 -5.26 -0.87
N THR A 223 -15.26 -4.36 -1.42
CA THR A 223 -14.75 -3.20 -0.68
C THR A 223 -15.33 -1.90 -1.19
N TYR A 224 -15.18 -1.62 -2.48
CA TYR A 224 -15.60 -0.31 -3.02
C TYR A 224 -17.11 -0.12 -3.00
N ALA A 225 -17.88 -1.20 -3.05
CA ALA A 225 -19.34 -1.16 -2.88
C ALA A 225 -19.78 -0.64 -1.50
N ASN A 226 -18.91 -0.72 -0.48
CA ASN A 226 -19.18 -0.25 0.87
C ASN A 226 -18.74 1.21 1.11
N ARG A 227 -18.06 1.84 0.14
CA ARG A 227 -17.67 3.25 0.21
C ARG A 227 -18.90 4.15 0.11
N LEU A 228 -18.87 5.23 0.87
CA LEU A 228 -19.92 6.24 0.75
C LEU A 228 -19.71 7.06 -0.53
N HIS A 229 -20.76 7.21 -1.33
CA HIS A 229 -20.69 8.01 -2.55
C HIS A 229 -20.32 9.46 -2.27
N THR A 230 -19.39 9.99 -3.05
CA THR A 230 -19.01 11.40 -3.00
C THR A 230 -19.88 12.17 -3.99
N PRO A 231 -20.51 13.32 -3.60
CA PRO A 231 -21.27 14.14 -4.52
C PRO A 231 -20.39 14.56 -5.71
N ALA A 232 -20.87 14.37 -6.93
CA ALA A 232 -20.10 14.59 -8.17
C ALA A 232 -19.67 16.05 -8.40
N GLY A 233 -20.35 17.02 -7.77
CA GLY A 233 -20.18 18.44 -8.09
C GLY A 233 -18.85 19.07 -7.71
N ALA A 234 -18.21 18.61 -6.62
CA ALA A 234 -17.00 19.27 -6.09
C ALA A 234 -15.73 19.03 -6.92
N ARG A 235 -15.69 17.99 -7.74
CA ARG A 235 -14.49 17.56 -8.50
C ARG A 235 -14.55 17.88 -10.01
N LEU A 236 -15.67 18.35 -10.52
CA LEU A 236 -15.90 18.61 -11.95
C LEU A 236 -15.44 20.02 -12.35
N THR A 237 -14.15 20.31 -12.31
CA THR A 237 -13.59 21.51 -12.94
C THR A 237 -13.12 21.20 -14.37
N LYS A 238 -13.10 22.23 -15.25
CA LYS A 238 -12.57 22.07 -16.63
C LYS A 238 -11.14 21.52 -16.65
N SER A 239 -10.30 21.92 -15.69
CA SER A 239 -8.93 21.44 -15.54
C SER A 239 -8.89 19.95 -15.17
N ASN A 240 -9.69 19.55 -14.18
CA ASN A 240 -9.76 18.14 -13.74
C ASN A 240 -10.32 17.24 -14.85
N LEU A 241 -11.32 17.74 -15.60
CA LEU A 241 -11.91 17.01 -16.72
C LEU A 241 -10.88 16.78 -17.85
N LYS A 242 -10.12 17.82 -18.23
CA LYS A 242 -9.06 17.72 -19.24
C LYS A 242 -7.96 16.75 -18.79
N ARG A 243 -7.50 16.87 -17.53
CA ARG A 243 -6.49 15.97 -16.95
C ARG A 243 -7.01 14.53 -16.91
N GLY A 244 -8.22 14.31 -16.44
CA GLY A 244 -8.88 13.01 -16.41
C GLY A 244 -9.00 12.37 -17.79
N ALA A 245 -9.43 13.14 -18.80
CA ALA A 245 -9.52 12.67 -20.17
C ALA A 245 -8.15 12.26 -20.75
N THR A 246 -7.11 13.07 -20.50
CA THR A 246 -5.73 12.73 -20.93
C THR A 246 -5.23 11.46 -20.25
N LEU A 247 -5.46 11.33 -18.95
CA LEU A 247 -5.07 10.14 -18.19
C LEU A 247 -5.81 8.90 -18.69
N LEU A 248 -7.12 9.00 -18.90
CA LEU A 248 -7.92 7.90 -19.45
C LEU A 248 -7.44 7.50 -20.83
N PHE A 249 -7.20 8.45 -21.72
CA PHE A 249 -6.67 8.16 -23.05
C PHE A 249 -5.35 7.39 -23.00
N ASN A 250 -4.40 7.86 -22.18
CA ASN A 250 -3.12 7.17 -22.00
C ASN A 250 -3.28 5.77 -21.40
N LEU A 251 -4.18 5.59 -20.45
CA LEU A 251 -4.48 4.30 -19.85
C LEU A 251 -5.06 3.32 -20.88
N LEU A 252 -6.08 3.78 -21.63
CA LEU A 252 -6.70 2.97 -22.67
C LEU A 252 -5.73 2.61 -23.78
N LEU A 253 -4.86 3.54 -24.18
CA LEU A 253 -3.86 3.30 -25.21
C LEU A 253 -2.82 2.30 -24.71
N ARG A 254 -2.17 2.58 -23.55
CA ARG A 254 -1.05 1.76 -23.07
C ARG A 254 -1.51 0.41 -22.54
N VAL A 255 -2.53 0.39 -21.71
CA VAL A 255 -2.99 -0.83 -21.02
C VAL A 255 -4.12 -1.51 -21.80
N GLY A 256 -5.09 -0.74 -22.29
CA GLY A 256 -6.24 -1.31 -22.99
C GLY A 256 -5.95 -1.82 -24.39
N MET A 257 -4.96 -1.25 -25.10
CA MET A 257 -4.65 -1.64 -26.49
C MET A 257 -3.31 -2.38 -26.60
N TYR A 258 -2.22 -1.84 -26.08
CA TYR A 258 -0.87 -2.35 -26.36
C TYR A 258 -0.36 -3.36 -25.34
N ALA A 259 -0.83 -3.34 -24.08
CA ALA A 259 -0.36 -4.30 -23.09
C ALA A 259 -0.75 -5.75 -23.45
N ASP A 260 0.15 -6.68 -23.19
CA ASP A 260 -0.09 -8.13 -23.34
C ASP A 260 -1.19 -8.62 -22.37
N TYR A 261 -1.39 -7.91 -21.26
CA TYR A 261 -2.43 -8.15 -20.25
C TYR A 261 -3.72 -7.31 -20.46
N ARG A 262 -3.99 -6.82 -21.67
CA ARG A 262 -5.22 -6.06 -21.97
C ARG A 262 -6.51 -6.81 -21.68
N ARG A 263 -6.54 -8.14 -21.79
CA ARG A 263 -7.74 -8.95 -21.53
C ARG A 263 -8.19 -8.90 -20.07
N PRO A 264 -7.33 -9.23 -19.06
CA PRO A 264 -7.69 -9.08 -17.65
C PRO A 264 -8.01 -7.60 -17.28
N PHE A 265 -7.32 -6.62 -17.89
CA PHE A 265 -7.68 -5.21 -17.70
C PHE A 265 -9.13 -4.92 -18.14
N TRP A 266 -9.53 -5.33 -19.33
CA TRP A 266 -10.90 -5.08 -19.82
C TRP A 266 -11.95 -5.85 -19.03
N ARG A 267 -11.66 -7.03 -18.52
CA ARG A 267 -12.53 -7.77 -17.62
C ARG A 267 -12.78 -6.98 -16.34
N MET A 268 -11.73 -6.44 -15.72
CA MET A 268 -11.84 -5.58 -14.54
C MET A 268 -12.60 -4.27 -14.86
N ALA A 269 -12.25 -3.61 -15.95
CA ALA A 269 -12.88 -2.37 -16.40
C ALA A 269 -14.41 -2.54 -16.58
N TRP A 270 -14.81 -3.65 -17.18
CA TRP A 270 -16.24 -4.00 -17.36
C TRP A 270 -16.95 -4.15 -16.01
N GLN A 271 -16.33 -4.82 -15.04
CA GLN A 271 -16.92 -4.97 -13.70
C GLN A 271 -17.05 -3.62 -12.98
N ALA A 272 -16.06 -2.75 -13.10
CA ALA A 272 -16.11 -1.40 -12.54
C ALA A 272 -17.24 -0.57 -13.16
N ILE A 273 -17.37 -0.59 -14.50
CA ILE A 273 -18.42 0.14 -15.22
C ILE A 273 -19.81 -0.40 -14.85
N LYS A 274 -19.99 -1.73 -14.87
CA LYS A 274 -21.26 -2.38 -14.53
C LYS A 274 -21.76 -2.02 -13.13
N ARG A 275 -20.85 -1.76 -12.19
CA ARG A 275 -21.16 -1.36 -10.80
C ARG A 275 -21.20 0.15 -10.58
N GLY A 276 -21.03 0.95 -11.62
CA GLY A 276 -20.99 2.41 -11.53
C GLY A 276 -19.75 2.98 -10.84
N GLN A 277 -18.67 2.19 -10.70
CA GLN A 277 -17.45 2.56 -10.00
C GLN A 277 -16.37 3.03 -10.98
N ILE A 278 -16.69 4.02 -11.80
CA ILE A 278 -15.79 4.52 -12.86
C ILE A 278 -14.49 5.08 -12.27
N GLU A 279 -14.53 5.66 -11.08
CA GLU A 279 -13.31 6.15 -10.40
C GLU A 279 -12.30 5.03 -10.13
N ALA A 280 -12.78 3.81 -9.83
CA ALA A 280 -11.93 2.65 -9.65
C ALA A 280 -11.13 2.29 -10.92
N LEU A 281 -11.71 2.51 -12.11
CA LEU A 281 -11.05 2.26 -13.37
C LEU A 281 -9.72 3.01 -13.50
N PHE A 282 -9.70 4.28 -13.06
CA PHE A 282 -8.49 5.09 -13.09
C PHE A 282 -7.46 4.62 -12.05
N GLY A 283 -7.88 4.53 -10.78
CA GLY A 283 -6.99 4.14 -9.69
C GLY A 283 -6.38 2.76 -9.93
N VAL A 284 -7.22 1.75 -10.17
CA VAL A 284 -6.79 0.37 -10.43
C VAL A 284 -5.94 0.27 -11.69
N GLY A 285 -6.34 0.96 -12.78
CA GLY A 285 -5.59 0.92 -14.03
C GLY A 285 -4.16 1.44 -13.90
N PHE A 286 -3.95 2.53 -13.15
CA PHE A 286 -2.61 3.09 -12.90
C PHE A 286 -1.80 2.24 -11.93
N ILE A 287 -2.40 1.85 -10.81
CA ILE A 287 -1.72 1.05 -9.79
C ILE A 287 -1.28 -0.29 -10.38
N SER A 288 -2.18 -0.98 -11.09
CA SER A 288 -1.85 -2.27 -11.71
C SER A 288 -0.74 -2.16 -12.75
N TYR A 289 -0.75 -1.11 -13.58
CA TYR A 289 0.32 -0.86 -14.53
C TYR A 289 1.69 -0.76 -13.83
N HIS A 290 1.78 0.06 -12.77
CA HIS A 290 3.04 0.23 -12.04
C HIS A 290 3.47 -1.04 -11.32
N LEU A 291 2.56 -1.79 -10.71
CA LEU A 291 2.89 -3.03 -10.00
C LEU A 291 3.36 -4.13 -10.97
N ILE A 292 2.73 -4.26 -12.14
CA ILE A 292 3.13 -5.22 -13.17
C ILE A 292 4.52 -4.88 -13.74
N GLU A 293 4.76 -3.60 -14.06
CA GLU A 293 6.07 -3.19 -14.59
C GLU A 293 7.17 -3.33 -13.51
N PHE A 294 6.89 -2.96 -12.26
CA PHE A 294 7.81 -3.20 -11.14
C PHE A 294 8.18 -4.68 -11.01
N SER A 295 7.18 -5.57 -11.07
CA SER A 295 7.41 -7.02 -11.02
C SER A 295 8.31 -7.49 -12.15
N ARG A 296 8.06 -7.01 -13.37
CA ARG A 296 8.86 -7.35 -14.54
C ARG A 296 10.31 -6.87 -14.45
N GLU A 297 10.52 -5.68 -13.90
CA GLU A 297 11.86 -5.13 -13.63
C GLU A 297 12.58 -5.97 -12.57
N ALA A 298 11.91 -6.30 -11.47
CA ALA A 298 12.45 -7.14 -10.40
C ALA A 298 12.87 -8.52 -10.92
N LEU A 299 12.03 -9.17 -11.76
CA LEU A 299 12.32 -10.47 -12.34
C LEU A 299 13.52 -10.42 -13.29
N ARG A 300 13.69 -9.32 -14.04
CA ARG A 300 14.85 -9.12 -14.94
C ARG A 300 16.14 -8.85 -14.17
N GLY A 301 16.05 -8.58 -12.85
CA GLY A 301 17.21 -8.22 -12.05
C GLY A 301 17.65 -6.77 -12.27
N ASP A 302 16.74 -5.89 -12.69
CA ASP A 302 17.03 -4.47 -12.79
C ASP A 302 17.31 -3.89 -11.40
N GLN A 303 18.49 -3.30 -11.22
CA GLN A 303 18.91 -2.72 -9.93
C GLN A 303 17.99 -1.59 -9.45
N ASN A 304 17.12 -1.05 -10.30
CA ASN A 304 16.15 -0.03 -9.93
C ASN A 304 14.87 -0.61 -9.33
N ALA A 305 14.62 -1.92 -9.47
CA ALA A 305 13.41 -2.58 -9.00
C ALA A 305 13.38 -2.80 -7.48
N SER A 306 14.45 -2.49 -6.76
CA SER A 306 14.48 -2.50 -5.29
C SER A 306 14.36 -1.08 -4.75
N PHE A 307 13.42 -0.85 -3.83
CA PHE A 307 13.26 0.44 -3.13
C PHE A 307 14.55 0.87 -2.41
N TYR A 308 15.43 -0.07 -2.12
CA TYR A 308 16.72 0.10 -1.42
C TYR A 308 17.93 -0.10 -2.33
N SER A 309 17.78 -0.09 -3.65
CA SER A 309 18.91 -0.27 -4.56
C SER A 309 20.00 0.78 -4.32
N ALA A 310 21.24 0.43 -4.62
CA ALA A 310 22.38 1.35 -4.49
C ALA A 310 22.16 2.63 -5.29
N ARG A 311 21.46 2.54 -6.43
CA ARG A 311 21.15 3.68 -7.31
C ARG A 311 20.10 4.61 -6.69
N ALA A 312 19.06 4.08 -6.04
CA ALA A 312 18.09 4.90 -5.31
C ALA A 312 18.76 5.63 -4.14
N ARG A 313 19.72 5.00 -3.46
CA ARG A 313 20.55 5.63 -2.41
C ARG A 313 21.48 6.69 -2.97
N ALA A 314 22.10 6.46 -4.11
CA ALA A 314 22.96 7.45 -4.78
C ALA A 314 22.16 8.69 -5.19
N THR A 315 21.03 8.52 -5.87
CA THR A 315 20.15 9.63 -6.27
C THR A 315 19.63 10.43 -5.08
N THR A 316 19.28 9.76 -3.97
CA THR A 316 18.85 10.44 -2.73
C THR A 316 20.02 11.22 -2.09
N ARG A 317 21.24 10.71 -2.17
CA ARG A 317 22.46 11.38 -1.67
C ARG A 317 22.82 12.60 -2.51
N GLU A 318 22.74 12.49 -3.84
CA GLU A 318 22.93 13.60 -4.79
C GLU A 318 21.86 14.69 -4.61
N MET A 319 20.58 14.31 -4.45
CA MET A 319 19.51 15.27 -4.18
C MET A 319 19.66 15.95 -2.81
N ARG A 320 20.20 15.29 -1.79
CA ARG A 320 20.54 15.93 -0.51
C ARG A 320 21.71 16.89 -0.63
N GLN A 321 22.72 16.57 -1.43
CA GLN A 321 23.86 17.48 -1.71
C GLN A 321 23.42 18.71 -2.49
N LEU A 322 22.51 18.59 -3.46
CA LEU A 322 21.94 19.71 -4.20
C LEU A 322 21.05 20.63 -3.33
N ARG A 323 20.45 20.12 -2.25
CA ARG A 323 19.67 20.92 -1.29
C ARG A 323 20.53 21.57 -0.19
N SER A 324 21.80 21.20 -0.06
CA SER A 324 22.74 21.76 0.92
C SER A 324 23.69 22.82 0.33
N VAL A 325 23.48 23.19 -0.93
CA VAL A 325 24.18 24.35 -1.54
C VAL A 325 23.34 25.60 -1.22
N PRO A 326 23.88 26.58 -0.51
CA PRO A 326 23.18 27.80 -0.06
C PRO A 326 22.68 28.67 -1.21
#